data_1ff47486d6e02b8ef88c830248990963
#
_entry.id   1ff47486d6e02b8ef88c830248990963
#
_cell.length_a   1.000
_cell.length_b   1.000
_cell.length_c   1.000
_cell.angle_alpha   90.00
_cell.angle_beta   90.00
_cell.angle_gamma   90.00
#
_symmetry.space_group_name_H-M   'P 1'
#
loop_
_entity.id
_entity.type
_entity.pdbx_description
1 polymer ?
#
loop_
_entity_poly.entity_id
_entity_poly.type
_entity_poly.pdbx_seq_one_letter_code
_entity_poly.pdbx_strand_id
1 'polypeptide(L)'
;MQPSEWENSCHRIGTCALTGSAALFASIPGSYVIVNGPLWCYFYAMKYIDDSMPGAAERFYCTQPDQNSLVYGTEKDLINGFEYLKKNGNPERLFVQNNCSISLVGDDIEGIAAKSHLPWPVYGIDCGGLHGSFAGGFSRALSLLVQQMNPLKKSDGVNVLGLSSVYLRGKADAIEIRRLLELCDIHVVSMPGVGDSWESIMKAPEAALNIVVRNELALKAAEDMKSRFDIPYISVGLPYGMEGTLRWLNRIAEAVNSASLKAAEMEIRCRQKRLLHFGNNMKSMWGTLWFDRILFSAPPEESLGIAEALRGEWADTENLTVHLQADTCSKTPAVDTVRVVGINDISIAEDYKKWDGGLILSSSHETERLLRMNKPFVSCHITRPVYDEIAVSDLPLCGIRGAEYLYEKIWNAKLSGHIRMAKT
;
A
#
# COMPACT_ATOMS: atom_id res chain seq x y z
N MET A 1 25.54 19.05 7.58
CA MET A 1 24.80 18.58 6.40
C MET A 1 24.58 19.75 5.47
N GLN A 2 25.08 19.71 4.27
CA GLN A 2 24.78 20.77 3.29
C GLN A 2 23.29 20.69 2.88
N PRO A 3 22.62 21.82 2.60
CA PRO A 3 21.21 21.84 2.19
C PRO A 3 20.90 20.88 1.03
N SER A 4 21.84 20.66 0.11
CA SER A 4 21.72 19.74 -1.03
C SER A 4 21.64 18.25 -0.63
N GLU A 5 22.31 17.83 0.44
CA GLU A 5 22.26 16.43 0.92
C GLU A 5 20.94 16.14 1.63
N TRP A 6 20.38 17.14 2.30
CA TRP A 6 19.11 17.02 2.98
C TRP A 6 17.94 17.02 2.00
N GLU A 7 17.98 17.87 0.96
CA GLU A 7 17.03 17.89 -0.13
C GLU A 7 16.95 16.54 -0.86
N ASN A 8 18.08 15.88 -1.07
CA ASN A 8 18.13 14.57 -1.74
C ASN A 8 17.70 13.41 -0.82
N SER A 9 17.87 13.50 0.50
CA SER A 9 17.52 12.42 1.44
C SER A 9 16.02 12.32 1.73
N CYS A 10 15.26 13.39 1.53
CA CYS A 10 13.81 13.42 1.76
C CYS A 10 12.96 12.73 0.70
N HIS A 11 13.55 12.24 -0.39
CA HIS A 11 12.81 11.56 -1.47
C HIS A 11 12.42 10.11 -1.14
N ARG A 12 13.04 9.50 -0.15
CA ARG A 12 12.75 8.13 0.25
C ARG A 12 11.61 8.09 1.25
N ILE A 13 10.40 8.07 0.75
CA ILE A 13 9.18 7.89 1.57
C ILE A 13 8.97 6.40 1.92
N GLY A 14 9.76 5.52 1.32
CA GLY A 14 9.70 4.09 1.58
C GLY A 14 10.42 3.70 2.88
N THR A 15 9.80 2.86 3.67
CA THR A 15 10.45 2.10 4.72
C THR A 15 11.15 0.87 4.11
N CYS A 16 12.02 0.20 4.87
CA CYS A 16 12.73 -0.98 4.38
C CYS A 16 11.86 -2.25 4.37
N ALA A 17 12.43 -3.34 3.86
CA ALA A 17 11.78 -4.64 3.75
C ALA A 17 11.25 -5.18 5.09
N LEU A 18 11.92 -4.89 6.21
CA LEU A 18 11.45 -5.30 7.54
C LEU A 18 10.06 -4.74 7.86
N THR A 19 9.81 -3.47 7.54
CA THR A 19 8.47 -2.87 7.75
C THR A 19 7.43 -3.50 6.83
N GLY A 20 7.81 -3.83 5.59
CA GLY A 20 6.89 -4.47 4.63
C GLY A 20 6.41 -5.84 5.08
N SER A 21 7.33 -6.70 5.52
CA SER A 21 6.97 -8.02 6.05
C SER A 21 6.21 -7.91 7.38
N ALA A 22 6.63 -6.99 8.27
CA ALA A 22 5.92 -6.72 9.52
C ALA A 22 4.47 -6.28 9.28
N ALA A 23 4.21 -5.44 8.27
CA ALA A 23 2.88 -4.97 7.92
C ALA A 23 1.95 -6.12 7.49
N LEU A 24 2.45 -7.08 6.70
CA LEU A 24 1.69 -8.26 6.32
C LEU A 24 1.38 -9.13 7.54
N PHE A 25 2.39 -9.47 8.35
CA PHE A 25 2.21 -10.35 9.50
C PHE A 25 1.31 -9.73 10.58
N ALA A 26 1.47 -8.42 10.85
CA ALA A 26 0.61 -7.70 11.78
C ALA A 26 -0.85 -7.65 11.35
N SER A 27 -1.12 -7.72 10.04
CA SER A 27 -2.48 -7.72 9.50
C SER A 27 -3.25 -9.01 9.79
N ILE A 28 -2.56 -10.10 10.15
CA ILE A 28 -3.16 -11.40 10.43
C ILE A 28 -3.54 -11.49 11.91
N PRO A 29 -4.83 -11.64 12.25
CA PRO A 29 -5.25 -11.79 13.64
C PRO A 29 -4.55 -12.99 14.33
N GLY A 30 -4.24 -12.86 15.63
CA GLY A 30 -3.55 -13.89 16.40
C GLY A 30 -2.06 -14.06 16.10
N SER A 31 -1.51 -13.33 15.12
CA SER A 31 -0.09 -13.38 14.79
C SER A 31 0.71 -12.42 15.66
N TYR A 32 1.87 -12.89 16.14
CA TYR A 32 2.87 -12.10 16.86
C TYR A 32 4.14 -11.99 16.01
N VAL A 33 4.91 -10.95 16.23
CA VAL A 33 6.13 -10.68 15.47
C VAL A 33 7.29 -10.40 16.42
N ILE A 34 8.40 -11.12 16.26
CA ILE A 34 9.69 -10.75 16.86
C ILE A 34 10.52 -10.03 15.80
N VAL A 35 10.90 -8.79 16.08
CA VAL A 35 11.95 -8.10 15.36
C VAL A 35 13.28 -8.50 15.99
N ASN A 36 14.01 -9.39 15.34
CA ASN A 36 15.34 -9.82 15.76
C ASN A 36 16.38 -8.81 15.29
N GLY A 37 16.61 -7.79 16.13
CA GLY A 37 17.44 -6.66 15.79
C GLY A 37 17.37 -5.53 16.80
N PRO A 38 17.99 -4.38 16.52
CA PRO A 38 18.02 -3.24 17.41
C PRO A 38 16.65 -2.55 17.50
N LEU A 39 16.44 -1.86 18.63
CA LEU A 39 15.19 -1.16 18.92
C LEU A 39 14.73 -0.18 17.82
N TRP A 40 15.68 0.44 17.12
CA TRP A 40 15.36 1.36 16.02
C TRP A 40 14.61 0.71 14.87
N CYS A 41 14.93 -0.53 14.53
CA CYS A 41 14.20 -1.29 13.47
C CYS A 41 12.76 -1.52 13.90
N TYR A 42 12.53 -1.92 15.16
CA TYR A 42 11.19 -2.04 15.75
C TYR A 42 10.45 -0.71 15.74
N PHE A 43 11.08 0.36 16.25
CA PHE A 43 10.45 1.67 16.37
C PHE A 43 9.97 2.22 15.04
N TYR A 44 10.82 2.18 14.02
CA TYR A 44 10.44 2.66 12.68
C TYR A 44 9.34 1.81 12.02
N ALA A 45 9.39 0.49 12.18
CA ALA A 45 8.32 -0.38 11.69
C ALA A 45 6.99 -0.07 12.39
N MET A 46 6.99 0.05 13.71
CA MET A 46 5.79 0.31 14.51
C MET A 46 5.17 1.68 14.22
N LYS A 47 5.97 2.71 13.98
CA LYS A 47 5.47 4.04 13.62
C LYS A 47 4.54 4.02 12.40
N TYR A 48 4.79 3.14 11.44
CA TYR A 48 3.94 2.99 10.24
C TYR A 48 2.77 2.04 10.46
N ILE A 49 2.97 1.01 11.28
CA ILE A 49 2.00 -0.07 11.47
C ILE A 49 0.92 0.31 12.46
N ASP A 50 1.28 0.85 13.62
CA ASP A 50 0.35 1.15 14.71
C ASP A 50 -0.69 2.20 14.33
N ASP A 51 -0.30 3.21 13.57
CA ASP A 51 -1.20 4.24 13.03
C ASP A 51 -2.29 3.65 12.09
N SER A 52 -1.99 2.55 11.41
CA SER A 52 -2.92 1.88 10.48
C SER A 52 -3.66 0.70 11.11
N MET A 53 -3.09 0.12 12.15
CA MET A 53 -3.57 -1.05 12.87
C MET A 53 -3.40 -0.82 14.38
N PRO A 54 -4.26 0.00 15.01
CA PRO A 54 -4.18 0.32 16.44
C PRO A 54 -4.08 -0.94 17.29
N GLY A 55 -3.17 -0.94 18.26
CA GLY A 55 -2.89 -2.09 19.12
C GLY A 55 -1.96 -3.15 18.50
N ALA A 56 -1.45 -2.94 17.30
CA ALA A 56 -0.48 -3.85 16.70
C ALA A 56 0.80 -3.96 17.54
N ALA A 57 1.23 -2.88 18.17
CA ALA A 57 2.42 -2.84 19.02
C ALA A 57 2.40 -3.87 20.17
N GLU A 58 1.23 -4.22 20.70
CA GLU A 58 1.06 -5.22 21.77
C GLU A 58 1.46 -6.64 21.33
N ARG A 59 1.51 -6.89 20.01
CA ARG A 59 1.85 -8.18 19.41
C ARG A 59 3.27 -8.23 18.85
N PHE A 60 4.07 -7.21 19.15
CA PHE A 60 5.45 -7.14 18.71
C PHE A 60 6.43 -7.23 19.88
N TYR A 61 7.53 -7.91 19.65
CA TYR A 61 8.67 -7.99 20.55
C TYR A 61 9.96 -7.64 19.81
N CYS A 62 10.93 -7.03 20.50
CA CYS A 62 12.24 -6.69 19.94
C CYS A 62 13.34 -7.35 20.79
N THR A 63 14.22 -8.11 20.18
CA THR A 63 15.28 -8.85 20.89
C THR A 63 16.36 -7.93 21.46
N GLN A 64 16.67 -6.85 20.76
CA GLN A 64 17.73 -5.88 21.14
C GLN A 64 19.10 -6.56 21.40
N PRO A 65 19.64 -7.33 20.42
CA PRO A 65 20.88 -8.08 20.59
C PRO A 65 22.06 -7.16 20.92
N ASP A 66 22.96 -7.64 21.79
CA ASP A 66 24.19 -6.93 22.17
C ASP A 66 25.31 -7.18 21.15
N GLN A 67 26.51 -6.64 21.41
CA GLN A 67 27.66 -6.81 20.54
C GLN A 67 28.12 -8.27 20.44
N ASN A 68 27.96 -9.07 21.49
CA ASN A 68 28.34 -10.48 21.47
C ASN A 68 27.36 -11.27 20.57
N SER A 69 26.07 -10.98 20.68
CA SER A 69 25.04 -11.60 19.84
C SER A 69 25.25 -11.32 18.34
N LEU A 70 25.78 -10.14 17.99
CA LEU A 70 26.13 -9.80 16.60
C LEU A 70 27.31 -10.62 16.05
N VAL A 71 28.15 -11.18 16.91
CA VAL A 71 29.32 -11.98 16.52
C VAL A 71 29.07 -13.48 16.63
N TYR A 72 28.38 -13.91 17.70
CA TYR A 72 28.23 -15.32 18.06
C TYR A 72 26.83 -15.89 17.82
N GLY A 73 25.90 -15.07 17.34
CA GLY A 73 24.50 -15.46 17.08
C GLY A 73 23.52 -14.96 18.13
N THR A 74 22.25 -14.88 17.73
CA THR A 74 21.14 -14.34 18.55
C THR A 74 20.30 -15.43 19.21
N GLU A 75 20.75 -16.69 19.24
CA GLU A 75 20.00 -17.83 19.81
C GLU A 75 19.48 -17.52 21.22
N LYS A 76 20.34 -16.97 22.10
CA LYS A 76 19.98 -16.61 23.47
C LYS A 76 18.90 -15.51 23.50
N ASP A 77 19.01 -14.51 22.65
CA ASP A 77 18.07 -13.39 22.61
C ASP A 77 16.70 -13.84 22.11
N LEU A 78 16.69 -14.73 21.09
CA LEU A 78 15.46 -15.34 20.60
C LEU A 78 14.80 -16.23 21.65
N ILE A 79 15.55 -17.07 22.36
CA ILE A 79 15.03 -17.89 23.46
C ILE A 79 14.41 -17.01 24.55
N ASN A 80 15.07 -15.92 24.94
CA ASN A 80 14.51 -14.95 25.89
C ASN A 80 13.19 -14.35 25.39
N GLY A 81 13.12 -14.00 24.10
CA GLY A 81 11.90 -13.51 23.47
C GLY A 81 10.78 -14.55 23.49
N PHE A 82 11.07 -15.80 23.19
CA PHE A 82 10.11 -16.91 23.24
C PHE A 82 9.57 -17.12 24.67
N GLU A 83 10.44 -17.14 25.68
CA GLU A 83 10.05 -17.28 27.08
C GLU A 83 9.21 -16.10 27.57
N TYR A 84 9.55 -14.87 27.11
CA TYR A 84 8.74 -13.69 27.40
C TYR A 84 7.31 -13.84 26.82
N LEU A 85 7.19 -14.27 25.56
CA LEU A 85 5.89 -14.46 24.92
C LEU A 85 5.08 -15.63 25.51
N LYS A 86 5.72 -16.70 26.00
CA LYS A 86 5.04 -17.76 26.76
C LYS A 86 4.36 -17.23 28.02
N LYS A 87 4.94 -16.21 28.68
CA LYS A 87 4.42 -15.67 29.94
C LYS A 87 3.43 -14.52 29.74
N ASN A 88 3.65 -13.68 28.73
CA ASN A 88 2.97 -12.39 28.61
C ASN A 88 2.16 -12.25 27.30
N GLY A 89 2.33 -13.16 26.35
CA GLY A 89 1.62 -13.17 25.07
C GLY A 89 0.62 -14.32 24.97
N ASN A 90 -0.14 -14.31 23.91
CA ASN A 90 -1.00 -15.43 23.51
C ASN A 90 -0.96 -15.62 21.98
N PRO A 91 0.22 -15.91 21.41
CA PRO A 91 0.33 -16.10 19.96
C PRO A 91 -0.38 -17.38 19.51
N GLU A 92 -1.12 -17.31 18.40
CA GLU A 92 -1.53 -18.49 17.64
C GLU A 92 -0.41 -18.92 16.68
N ARG A 93 0.42 -17.96 16.27
CA ARG A 93 1.60 -18.13 15.41
C ARG A 93 2.60 -17.00 15.63
N LEU A 94 3.86 -17.28 15.39
CA LEU A 94 4.95 -16.33 15.60
C LEU A 94 5.77 -16.16 14.31
N PHE A 95 5.98 -14.92 13.90
CA PHE A 95 6.92 -14.57 12.85
C PHE A 95 8.17 -13.93 13.45
N VAL A 96 9.33 -14.39 13.03
CA VAL A 96 10.62 -13.83 13.45
C VAL A 96 11.29 -13.19 12.25
N GLN A 97 11.59 -11.91 12.37
CA GLN A 97 12.17 -11.09 11.30
C GLN A 97 13.61 -10.71 11.65
N ASN A 98 14.58 -11.20 10.91
CA ASN A 98 15.96 -10.74 11.05
C ASN A 98 16.13 -9.36 10.40
N ASN A 99 16.80 -8.45 11.10
CA ASN A 99 17.25 -7.19 10.52
C ASN A 99 18.52 -7.36 9.66
N CYS A 100 19.06 -6.25 9.14
CA CYS A 100 20.22 -6.25 8.26
C CYS A 100 21.44 -6.96 8.88
N SER A 101 21.75 -6.66 10.15
CA SER A 101 22.93 -7.20 10.81
C SER A 101 22.78 -8.69 11.11
N ILE A 102 21.62 -9.09 11.59
CA ILE A 102 21.34 -10.49 11.97
C ILE A 102 21.21 -11.38 10.73
N SER A 103 20.64 -10.88 9.64
CA SER A 103 20.62 -11.62 8.36
C SER A 103 22.02 -12.01 7.88
N LEU A 104 23.06 -11.23 8.24
CA LEU A 104 24.46 -11.56 7.91
C LEU A 104 25.08 -12.61 8.85
N VAL A 105 24.55 -12.75 10.07
CA VAL A 105 24.98 -13.77 11.04
C VAL A 105 24.50 -15.16 10.61
N GLY A 106 23.29 -15.25 10.05
CA GLY A 106 22.76 -16.49 9.48
C GLY A 106 22.19 -17.46 10.51
N ASP A 107 21.58 -16.97 11.58
CA ASP A 107 20.95 -17.79 12.60
C ASP A 107 19.84 -18.67 12.03
N ASP A 108 19.82 -19.94 12.39
CA ASP A 108 18.73 -20.90 12.07
C ASP A 108 17.54 -20.68 13.01
N ILE A 109 16.67 -19.72 12.67
CA ILE A 109 15.49 -19.36 13.48
C ILE A 109 14.59 -20.57 13.74
N GLU A 110 14.35 -21.39 12.72
CA GLU A 110 13.45 -22.53 12.81
C GLU A 110 14.07 -23.64 13.67
N GLY A 111 15.37 -23.88 13.56
CA GLY A 111 16.10 -24.80 14.43
C GLY A 111 16.12 -24.36 15.89
N ILE A 112 16.30 -23.06 16.16
CA ILE A 112 16.23 -22.49 17.52
C ILE A 112 14.80 -22.65 18.10
N ALA A 113 13.78 -22.36 17.29
CA ALA A 113 12.40 -22.52 17.70
C ALA A 113 12.04 -23.98 18.01
N ALA A 114 12.50 -24.93 17.19
CA ALA A 114 12.28 -26.36 17.41
C ALA A 114 12.86 -26.84 18.73
N LYS A 115 14.06 -26.39 19.10
CA LYS A 115 14.69 -26.70 20.40
C LYS A 115 13.95 -26.08 21.59
N SER A 116 13.20 -25.00 21.38
CA SER A 116 12.51 -24.25 22.44
C SER A 116 11.14 -24.83 22.82
N HIS A 117 10.68 -25.88 22.15
CA HIS A 117 9.41 -26.57 22.41
C HIS A 117 8.23 -25.58 22.57
N LEU A 118 8.01 -24.74 21.57
CA LEU A 118 6.97 -23.70 21.58
C LEU A 118 5.58 -24.31 21.30
N PRO A 119 4.51 -23.80 21.94
CA PRO A 119 3.14 -24.29 21.72
C PRO A 119 2.49 -23.79 20.44
N TRP A 120 3.16 -22.92 19.70
CA TRP A 120 2.73 -22.32 18.42
C TRP A 120 3.79 -22.48 17.33
N PRO A 121 3.39 -22.48 16.04
CA PRO A 121 4.33 -22.50 14.93
C PRO A 121 5.14 -21.19 14.85
N VAL A 122 6.41 -21.31 14.44
CA VAL A 122 7.34 -20.19 14.22
C VAL A 122 7.78 -20.20 12.77
N TYR A 123 7.78 -19.02 12.16
CA TYR A 123 8.21 -18.78 10.79
C TYR A 123 9.31 -17.71 10.76
N GLY A 124 10.48 -18.07 10.27
CA GLY A 124 11.63 -17.17 10.13
C GLY A 124 11.65 -16.48 8.77
N ILE A 125 12.09 -15.22 8.74
CA ILE A 125 12.32 -14.49 7.49
C ILE A 125 13.48 -13.50 7.60
N ASP A 126 14.36 -13.50 6.62
CA ASP A 126 15.36 -12.47 6.42
C ASP A 126 14.81 -11.34 5.58
N CYS A 127 14.57 -10.19 6.20
CA CYS A 127 13.94 -9.05 5.55
C CYS A 127 14.44 -7.69 6.03
N GLY A 128 15.70 -7.61 6.44
CA GLY A 128 16.36 -6.34 6.72
C GLY A 128 16.44 -5.44 5.47
N GLY A 129 16.86 -4.19 5.66
CA GLY A 129 16.94 -3.19 4.58
C GLY A 129 17.88 -3.57 3.41
N LEU A 130 18.77 -4.54 3.61
CA LEU A 130 19.60 -5.14 2.54
C LEU A 130 18.75 -5.92 1.52
N HIS A 131 17.55 -6.31 1.87
CA HIS A 131 16.61 -7.04 1.01
C HIS A 131 15.60 -6.12 0.28
N GLY A 132 15.83 -4.80 0.32
CA GLY A 132 15.06 -3.83 -0.46
C GLY A 132 14.09 -2.98 0.36
N SER A 133 13.09 -2.44 -0.34
CA SER A 133 12.07 -1.54 0.19
C SER A 133 10.94 -2.28 0.89
N PHE A 134 9.96 -1.52 1.37
CA PHE A 134 8.67 -2.01 1.88
C PHE A 134 8.05 -3.06 0.96
N ALA A 135 7.96 -2.75 -0.33
CA ALA A 135 7.36 -3.66 -1.31
C ALA A 135 8.08 -5.00 -1.39
N GLY A 136 9.42 -4.99 -1.42
CA GLY A 136 10.23 -6.22 -1.42
C GLY A 136 10.01 -7.07 -0.18
N GLY A 137 9.92 -6.45 1.00
CA GLY A 137 9.65 -7.16 2.25
C GLY A 137 8.24 -7.74 2.31
N PHE A 138 7.23 -6.99 1.89
CA PHE A 138 5.85 -7.46 1.82
C PHE A 138 5.71 -8.65 0.85
N SER A 139 6.31 -8.55 -0.34
CA SER A 139 6.29 -9.62 -1.35
C SER A 139 6.95 -10.91 -0.85
N ARG A 140 8.12 -10.81 -0.17
CA ARG A 140 8.79 -11.96 0.46
C ARG A 140 7.92 -12.61 1.53
N ALA A 141 7.31 -11.80 2.39
CA ALA A 141 6.40 -12.29 3.43
C ALA A 141 5.17 -12.99 2.84
N LEU A 142 4.60 -12.45 1.77
CA LEU A 142 3.47 -13.07 1.08
C LEU A 142 3.88 -14.40 0.42
N SER A 143 5.05 -14.49 -0.19
CA SER A 143 5.60 -15.75 -0.70
C SER A 143 5.86 -16.76 0.41
N LEU A 144 6.32 -16.33 1.61
CA LEU A 144 6.42 -17.21 2.78
C LEU A 144 5.07 -17.82 3.16
N LEU A 145 3.99 -17.01 3.18
CA LEU A 145 2.65 -17.51 3.43
C LEU A 145 2.20 -18.53 2.37
N VAL A 146 2.47 -18.26 1.09
CA VAL A 146 2.17 -19.20 -0.01
C VAL A 146 2.88 -20.54 0.19
N GLN A 147 4.10 -20.55 0.73
CA GLN A 147 4.83 -21.79 1.04
C GLN A 147 4.14 -22.64 2.12
N GLN A 148 3.37 -22.03 3.02
CA GLN A 148 2.64 -22.74 4.07
C GLN A 148 1.30 -23.31 3.60
N MET A 149 0.82 -22.95 2.41
CA MET A 149 -0.45 -23.39 1.87
C MET A 149 -0.38 -24.83 1.32
N ASN A 150 -1.48 -25.54 1.41
CA ASN A 150 -1.66 -26.86 0.82
C ASN A 150 -2.64 -26.81 -0.36
N PRO A 151 -2.52 -27.73 -1.35
CA PRO A 151 -3.50 -27.83 -2.42
C PRO A 151 -4.90 -28.11 -1.87
N LEU A 152 -5.91 -27.42 -2.38
CA LEU A 152 -7.30 -27.55 -1.99
C LEU A 152 -8.19 -27.75 -3.25
N LYS A 153 -9.42 -28.24 -3.03
CA LYS A 153 -10.42 -28.36 -4.11
C LYS A 153 -10.78 -26.96 -4.60
N LYS A 154 -10.75 -26.78 -5.92
CA LYS A 154 -11.09 -25.49 -6.53
C LYS A 154 -12.54 -25.10 -6.33
N SER A 155 -12.77 -23.82 -6.10
CA SER A 155 -14.04 -23.11 -6.17
C SER A 155 -14.01 -22.15 -7.36
N ASP A 156 -15.07 -21.42 -7.58
CA ASP A 156 -15.18 -20.33 -8.57
C ASP A 156 -14.82 -18.95 -8.02
N GLY A 157 -14.37 -18.87 -6.75
CA GLY A 157 -13.97 -17.63 -6.11
C GLY A 157 -12.63 -17.10 -6.57
N VAL A 158 -12.31 -15.88 -6.16
CA VAL A 158 -11.07 -15.19 -6.50
C VAL A 158 -10.27 -14.77 -5.26
N ASN A 159 -8.95 -14.66 -5.39
CA ASN A 159 -8.13 -13.94 -4.42
C ASN A 159 -7.82 -12.54 -4.94
N VAL A 160 -7.70 -11.58 -4.02
CA VAL A 160 -7.19 -10.24 -4.33
C VAL A 160 -5.85 -10.06 -3.62
N LEU A 161 -4.79 -9.90 -4.38
CA LEU A 161 -3.42 -9.87 -3.88
C LEU A 161 -2.79 -8.48 -4.10
N GLY A 162 -2.03 -7.99 -3.12
CA GLY A 162 -1.33 -6.71 -3.21
C GLY A 162 -2.03 -5.55 -2.49
N LEU A 163 -2.92 -5.84 -1.55
CA LEU A 163 -3.46 -4.85 -0.62
C LEU A 163 -2.68 -4.84 0.69
N SER A 164 -2.60 -3.68 1.33
CA SER A 164 -2.00 -3.55 2.67
C SER A 164 -2.73 -2.49 3.50
N SER A 165 -3.01 -2.81 4.76
CA SER A 165 -3.59 -1.88 5.73
C SER A 165 -2.72 -0.65 6.01
N VAL A 166 -1.42 -0.72 5.72
CA VAL A 166 -0.47 0.37 5.95
C VAL A 166 -0.57 1.46 4.88
N TYR A 167 -1.05 1.14 3.69
CA TYR A 167 -1.34 2.18 2.68
C TYR A 167 -2.46 3.11 3.15
N LEU A 168 -2.40 4.36 2.69
CA LEU A 168 -3.45 5.33 3.03
C LEU A 168 -4.82 4.77 2.63
N ARG A 169 -5.72 4.65 3.61
CA ARG A 169 -7.07 4.07 3.43
C ARG A 169 -7.12 2.62 2.92
N GLY A 170 -6.02 1.86 3.05
CA GLY A 170 -5.92 0.50 2.48
C GLY A 170 -6.99 -0.47 2.96
N LYS A 171 -7.48 -0.36 4.21
CA LYS A 171 -8.64 -1.14 4.71
C LYS A 171 -9.94 -0.74 4.01
N ALA A 172 -10.17 0.56 3.83
CA ALA A 172 -11.36 1.05 3.15
C ALA A 172 -11.36 0.66 1.66
N ASP A 173 -10.19 0.70 1.01
CA ASP A 173 -10.02 0.20 -0.36
C ASP A 173 -10.36 -1.29 -0.46
N ALA A 174 -9.90 -2.10 0.50
CA ALA A 174 -10.22 -3.53 0.54
C ALA A 174 -11.72 -3.79 0.68
N ILE A 175 -12.40 -3.04 1.55
CA ILE A 175 -13.86 -3.12 1.73
C ILE A 175 -14.59 -2.75 0.42
N GLU A 176 -14.16 -1.69 -0.25
CA GLU A 176 -14.78 -1.27 -1.51
C GLU A 176 -14.53 -2.27 -2.64
N ILE A 177 -13.31 -2.81 -2.76
CA ILE A 177 -12.98 -3.85 -3.75
C ILE A 177 -13.83 -5.10 -3.54
N ARG A 178 -13.93 -5.59 -2.30
CA ARG A 178 -14.79 -6.74 -1.96
C ARG A 178 -16.24 -6.45 -2.34
N ARG A 179 -16.77 -5.30 -1.97
CA ARG A 179 -18.14 -4.88 -2.29
C ARG A 179 -18.40 -4.86 -3.80
N LEU A 180 -17.44 -4.32 -4.59
CA LEU A 180 -17.56 -4.25 -6.04
C LEU A 180 -17.56 -5.64 -6.69
N LEU A 181 -16.73 -6.55 -6.22
CA LEU A 181 -16.68 -7.93 -6.71
C LEU A 181 -17.96 -8.68 -6.34
N GLU A 182 -18.42 -8.58 -5.09
CA GLU A 182 -19.69 -9.18 -4.65
C GLU A 182 -20.91 -8.60 -5.38
N LEU A 183 -20.88 -7.31 -5.72
CA LEU A 183 -21.93 -6.68 -6.54
C LEU A 183 -21.99 -7.26 -7.97
N CYS A 184 -20.92 -7.89 -8.41
CA CYS A 184 -20.81 -8.58 -9.68
C CYS A 184 -20.95 -10.11 -9.57
N ASP A 185 -21.45 -10.61 -8.43
CA ASP A 185 -21.57 -12.05 -8.12
C ASP A 185 -20.23 -12.80 -8.09
N ILE A 186 -19.12 -12.09 -7.82
CA ILE A 186 -17.78 -12.66 -7.71
C ILE A 186 -17.43 -12.83 -6.24
N HIS A 187 -17.29 -14.08 -5.78
CA HIS A 187 -16.91 -14.39 -4.40
C HIS A 187 -15.42 -14.19 -4.15
N VAL A 188 -15.06 -13.50 -3.05
CA VAL A 188 -13.66 -13.29 -2.65
C VAL A 188 -13.26 -14.31 -1.59
N VAL A 189 -12.32 -15.19 -1.93
CA VAL A 189 -11.77 -16.23 -1.03
C VAL A 189 -10.81 -15.61 -0.01
N SER A 190 -9.82 -14.83 -0.48
CA SER A 190 -8.80 -14.26 0.39
C SER A 190 -8.27 -12.92 -0.13
N MET A 191 -7.95 -12.01 0.83
CA MET A 191 -7.34 -10.69 0.62
C MET A 191 -6.22 -10.46 1.65
N PRO A 192 -5.06 -11.13 1.53
CA PRO A 192 -3.96 -11.00 2.49
C PRO A 192 -3.45 -9.56 2.62
N GLY A 193 -3.13 -9.13 3.85
CA GLY A 193 -2.57 -7.80 4.14
C GLY A 193 -3.57 -6.76 4.65
N VAL A 194 -4.86 -7.11 4.74
CA VAL A 194 -5.93 -6.16 5.14
C VAL A 194 -6.84 -6.67 6.26
N GLY A 195 -6.37 -7.66 7.00
CA GLY A 195 -7.08 -8.17 8.18
C GLY A 195 -7.73 -9.54 7.99
N ASP A 196 -7.46 -10.23 6.90
CA ASP A 196 -7.93 -11.62 6.71
C ASP A 196 -7.36 -12.54 7.79
N SER A 197 -8.18 -13.49 8.25
CA SER A 197 -7.74 -14.51 9.19
C SER A 197 -6.75 -15.48 8.53
N TRP A 198 -5.99 -16.18 9.36
CA TRP A 198 -5.07 -17.23 8.88
C TRP A 198 -5.80 -18.29 8.06
N GLU A 199 -6.98 -18.71 8.54
CA GLU A 199 -7.80 -19.72 7.86
C GLU A 199 -8.25 -19.25 6.48
N SER A 200 -8.64 -17.97 6.34
CA SER A 200 -9.01 -17.39 5.05
C SER A 200 -7.81 -17.37 4.11
N ILE A 201 -6.64 -16.95 4.61
CA ILE A 201 -5.39 -16.93 3.82
C ILE A 201 -5.00 -18.34 3.38
N MET A 202 -5.08 -19.34 4.27
CA MET A 202 -4.75 -20.72 3.94
C MET A 202 -5.76 -21.38 2.97
N LYS A 203 -6.96 -20.81 2.80
CA LYS A 203 -7.94 -21.19 1.78
C LYS A 203 -7.67 -20.61 0.39
N ALA A 204 -6.72 -19.68 0.26
CA ALA A 204 -6.40 -19.08 -1.04
C ALA A 204 -6.18 -20.10 -2.19
N PRO A 205 -5.64 -21.32 -1.97
CA PRO A 205 -5.54 -22.35 -3.02
C PRO A 205 -6.87 -22.85 -3.60
N GLU A 206 -8.03 -22.56 -2.97
CA GLU A 206 -9.35 -22.88 -3.52
C GLU A 206 -9.74 -21.98 -4.69
N ALA A 207 -9.17 -20.78 -4.79
CA ALA A 207 -9.57 -19.82 -5.80
C ALA A 207 -9.32 -20.28 -7.24
N ALA A 208 -10.19 -19.82 -8.15
CA ALA A 208 -10.04 -20.03 -9.58
C ALA A 208 -9.10 -18.99 -10.24
N LEU A 209 -8.95 -17.80 -9.61
CA LEU A 209 -8.17 -16.71 -10.17
C LEU A 209 -7.52 -15.87 -9.06
N ASN A 210 -6.28 -15.42 -9.30
CA ASN A 210 -5.64 -14.39 -8.50
C ASN A 210 -5.74 -13.03 -9.22
N ILE A 211 -6.31 -12.03 -8.56
CA ILE A 211 -6.35 -10.64 -9.03
C ILE A 211 -5.23 -9.89 -8.34
N VAL A 212 -4.21 -9.48 -9.10
CA VAL A 212 -3.06 -8.71 -8.59
C VAL A 212 -3.34 -7.22 -8.80
N VAL A 213 -3.44 -6.47 -7.68
CA VAL A 213 -3.75 -5.04 -7.70
C VAL A 213 -2.51 -4.15 -7.48
N ARG A 214 -1.41 -4.70 -6.95
CA ARG A 214 -0.09 -4.06 -6.93
C ARG A 214 0.99 -5.09 -7.22
N ASN A 215 1.63 -4.95 -8.37
CA ASN A 215 2.63 -5.92 -8.84
C ASN A 215 3.84 -6.01 -7.89
N GLU A 216 4.30 -4.88 -7.39
CA GLU A 216 5.44 -4.80 -6.49
C GLU A 216 5.23 -5.53 -5.17
N LEU A 217 3.96 -5.70 -4.73
CA LEU A 217 3.63 -6.42 -3.51
C LEU A 217 3.33 -7.90 -3.73
N ALA A 218 2.76 -8.28 -4.86
CA ALA A 218 2.09 -9.57 -4.97
C ALA A 218 2.34 -10.38 -6.25
N LEU A 219 3.01 -9.82 -7.27
CA LEU A 219 3.23 -10.54 -8.51
C LEU A 219 3.98 -11.86 -8.27
N LYS A 220 5.04 -11.82 -7.47
CA LYS A 220 5.83 -13.02 -7.14
C LYS A 220 4.99 -14.10 -6.44
N ALA A 221 4.15 -13.72 -5.49
CA ALA A 221 3.26 -14.66 -4.81
C ALA A 221 2.21 -15.25 -5.76
N ALA A 222 1.68 -14.46 -6.70
CA ALA A 222 0.76 -14.96 -7.73
C ALA A 222 1.44 -15.97 -8.68
N GLU A 223 2.69 -15.73 -9.07
CA GLU A 223 3.52 -16.67 -9.83
C GLU A 223 3.77 -17.96 -9.05
N ASP A 224 4.11 -17.86 -7.77
CA ASP A 224 4.30 -19.01 -6.88
C ASP A 224 3.01 -19.83 -6.75
N MET A 225 1.84 -19.17 -6.59
CA MET A 225 0.53 -19.82 -6.54
C MET A 225 0.15 -20.48 -7.88
N LYS A 226 0.50 -19.86 -9.01
CA LYS A 226 0.34 -20.48 -10.33
C LYS A 226 1.17 -21.75 -10.47
N SER A 227 2.42 -21.69 -10.06
CA SER A 227 3.35 -22.83 -10.14
C SER A 227 2.94 -23.99 -9.22
N ARG A 228 2.49 -23.68 -7.99
CA ARG A 228 2.21 -24.71 -6.95
C ARG A 228 0.80 -25.25 -7.00
N PHE A 229 -0.19 -24.44 -7.37
CA PHE A 229 -1.60 -24.76 -7.27
C PHE A 229 -2.36 -24.60 -8.58
N ASP A 230 -1.67 -24.26 -9.68
CA ASP A 230 -2.25 -24.01 -10.99
C ASP A 230 -3.38 -22.95 -10.99
N ILE A 231 -3.18 -21.88 -10.19
CA ILE A 231 -4.12 -20.75 -10.15
C ILE A 231 -3.64 -19.67 -11.12
N PRO A 232 -4.37 -19.38 -12.19
CA PRO A 232 -4.03 -18.28 -13.08
C PRO A 232 -4.10 -16.94 -12.36
N TYR A 233 -3.42 -15.93 -12.89
CA TYR A 233 -3.50 -14.57 -12.36
C TYR A 233 -3.64 -13.53 -13.45
N ILE A 234 -4.28 -12.41 -13.12
CA ILE A 234 -4.32 -11.20 -13.90
C ILE A 234 -3.79 -10.03 -13.09
N SER A 235 -3.02 -9.15 -13.74
CA SER A 235 -2.59 -7.87 -13.15
C SER A 235 -3.45 -6.76 -13.74
N VAL A 236 -4.24 -6.10 -12.89
CA VAL A 236 -5.25 -5.12 -13.30
C VAL A 236 -5.09 -3.76 -12.63
N GLY A 237 -4.20 -3.63 -11.64
CA GLY A 237 -4.06 -2.42 -10.85
C GLY A 237 -5.25 -2.18 -9.91
N LEU A 238 -5.32 -0.98 -9.32
CA LEU A 238 -6.46 -0.53 -8.53
C LEU A 238 -7.46 0.25 -9.39
N PRO A 239 -8.78 0.12 -9.11
CA PRO A 239 -9.81 0.81 -9.87
C PRO A 239 -9.96 2.27 -9.43
N TYR A 240 -9.35 3.22 -10.12
CA TYR A 240 -9.51 4.65 -9.86
C TYR A 240 -10.45 5.30 -10.87
N GLY A 241 -11.30 6.23 -10.38
CA GLY A 241 -12.34 6.87 -11.19
C GLY A 241 -13.54 5.97 -11.48
N MET A 242 -14.60 6.52 -12.05
CA MET A 242 -15.81 5.77 -12.45
C MET A 242 -15.53 4.90 -13.67
N GLU A 243 -14.94 5.49 -14.71
CA GLU A 243 -14.56 4.78 -15.94
C GLU A 243 -13.48 3.73 -15.69
N GLY A 244 -12.48 4.08 -14.85
CA GLY A 244 -11.44 3.14 -14.44
C GLY A 244 -12.02 1.95 -13.68
N THR A 245 -12.98 2.18 -12.80
CA THR A 245 -13.68 1.11 -12.07
C THR A 245 -14.47 0.20 -13.02
N LEU A 246 -15.18 0.77 -14.00
CA LEU A 246 -15.90 -0.03 -14.99
C LEU A 246 -14.95 -0.88 -15.84
N ARG A 247 -13.85 -0.30 -16.34
CA ARG A 247 -12.82 -1.05 -17.08
C ARG A 247 -12.22 -2.18 -16.26
N TRP A 248 -11.94 -1.92 -14.98
CA TRP A 248 -11.40 -2.90 -14.04
C TRP A 248 -12.35 -4.10 -13.85
N LEU A 249 -13.65 -3.84 -13.61
CA LEU A 249 -14.67 -4.87 -13.48
C LEU A 249 -14.84 -5.68 -14.77
N ASN A 250 -14.85 -5.04 -15.94
CA ASN A 250 -14.92 -5.72 -17.23
C ASN A 250 -13.76 -6.72 -17.41
N ARG A 251 -12.52 -6.28 -17.13
CA ARG A 251 -11.34 -7.16 -17.27
C ARG A 251 -11.39 -8.38 -16.34
N ILE A 252 -11.96 -8.21 -15.14
CA ILE A 252 -12.12 -9.33 -14.21
C ILE A 252 -13.25 -10.25 -14.69
N ALA A 253 -14.38 -9.68 -15.12
CA ALA A 253 -15.51 -10.45 -15.62
C ALA A 253 -15.15 -11.31 -16.84
N GLU A 254 -14.31 -10.82 -17.75
CA GLU A 254 -13.76 -11.59 -18.87
C GLU A 254 -12.93 -12.79 -18.40
N ALA A 255 -12.26 -12.69 -17.24
CA ALA A 255 -11.42 -13.75 -16.72
C ALA A 255 -12.18 -14.79 -15.88
N VAL A 256 -13.35 -14.45 -15.32
CA VAL A 256 -14.11 -15.31 -14.38
C VAL A 256 -15.30 -16.01 -15.03
N ASN A 257 -15.68 -15.70 -16.26
CA ASN A 257 -16.77 -16.31 -17.05
C ASN A 257 -18.20 -16.30 -16.46
N SER A 258 -18.42 -15.85 -15.21
CA SER A 258 -19.71 -15.94 -14.51
C SER A 258 -20.19 -14.62 -13.88
N ALA A 259 -19.49 -13.52 -14.14
CA ALA A 259 -19.79 -12.23 -13.50
C ALA A 259 -21.01 -11.52 -14.14
N SER A 260 -21.80 -10.85 -13.32
CA SER A 260 -22.89 -9.97 -13.73
C SER A 260 -22.55 -8.50 -13.45
N LEU A 261 -22.28 -7.71 -14.46
CA LEU A 261 -21.89 -6.31 -14.32
C LEU A 261 -23.07 -5.33 -14.18
N LYS A 262 -24.33 -5.79 -14.40
CA LYS A 262 -25.51 -4.92 -14.46
C LYS A 262 -25.69 -4.00 -13.23
N ALA A 263 -25.51 -4.56 -12.03
CA ALA A 263 -25.69 -3.79 -10.80
C ALA A 263 -24.60 -2.73 -10.63
N ALA A 264 -23.35 -3.07 -10.92
CA ALA A 264 -22.22 -2.15 -10.87
C ALA A 264 -22.33 -1.03 -11.91
N GLU A 265 -22.70 -1.36 -13.16
CA GLU A 265 -22.95 -0.36 -14.20
C GLU A 265 -24.07 0.60 -13.83
N MET A 266 -25.14 0.10 -13.23
CA MET A 266 -26.26 0.92 -12.80
C MET A 266 -25.81 1.90 -11.67
N GLU A 267 -25.04 1.42 -10.70
CA GLU A 267 -24.50 2.27 -9.64
C GLU A 267 -23.56 3.33 -10.23
N ILE A 268 -22.61 2.96 -11.09
CA ILE A 268 -21.71 3.89 -11.76
C ILE A 268 -22.48 4.97 -12.51
N ARG A 269 -23.43 4.61 -13.34
CA ARG A 269 -24.26 5.58 -14.10
C ARG A 269 -25.03 6.55 -13.18
N CYS A 270 -25.56 6.04 -12.09
CA CYS A 270 -26.27 6.86 -11.10
C CYS A 270 -25.34 7.89 -10.45
N ARG A 271 -24.14 7.43 -10.04
CA ARG A 271 -23.13 8.28 -9.40
C ARG A 271 -22.53 9.29 -10.38
N GLN A 272 -22.23 8.89 -11.61
CA GLN A 272 -21.76 9.79 -12.67
C GLN A 272 -22.75 10.94 -12.91
N LYS A 273 -24.07 10.66 -13.00
CA LYS A 273 -25.09 11.70 -13.14
C LYS A 273 -25.06 12.68 -11.97
N ARG A 274 -24.89 12.20 -10.74
CA ARG A 274 -24.78 13.04 -9.55
C ARG A 274 -23.54 13.93 -9.59
N LEU A 275 -22.37 13.37 -9.93
CA LEU A 275 -21.12 14.13 -10.04
C LEU A 275 -21.19 15.16 -11.17
N LEU A 276 -21.80 14.83 -12.30
CA LEU A 276 -21.99 15.76 -13.41
C LEU A 276 -22.89 16.93 -13.01
N HIS A 277 -23.99 16.68 -12.31
CA HIS A 277 -24.89 17.72 -11.80
C HIS A 277 -24.15 18.64 -10.82
N PHE A 278 -23.43 18.06 -9.86
CA PHE A 278 -22.61 18.82 -8.91
C PHE A 278 -21.53 19.64 -9.64
N GLY A 279 -20.79 19.03 -10.57
CA GLY A 279 -19.74 19.68 -11.34
C GLY A 279 -20.26 20.86 -12.16
N ASN A 280 -21.44 20.74 -12.78
CA ASN A 280 -22.07 21.83 -13.52
C ASN A 280 -22.44 23.01 -12.60
N ASN A 281 -22.95 22.73 -11.39
CA ASN A 281 -23.24 23.77 -10.41
C ASN A 281 -21.96 24.46 -9.94
N MET A 282 -20.91 23.70 -9.64
CA MET A 282 -19.61 24.26 -9.24
C MET A 282 -18.98 25.07 -10.36
N LYS A 283 -19.07 24.60 -11.61
CA LYS A 283 -18.58 25.32 -12.78
C LYS A 283 -19.25 26.67 -12.97
N SER A 284 -20.55 26.76 -12.72
CA SER A 284 -21.29 28.04 -12.83
C SER A 284 -20.87 29.06 -11.74
N MET A 285 -20.46 28.58 -10.55
CA MET A 285 -20.10 29.43 -9.40
C MET A 285 -18.61 29.76 -9.35
N TRP A 286 -17.75 28.82 -9.70
CA TRP A 286 -16.30 28.85 -9.45
C TRP A 286 -15.44 28.57 -10.68
N GLY A 287 -16.03 28.40 -11.86
CA GLY A 287 -15.33 27.99 -13.07
C GLY A 287 -15.02 26.50 -13.13
N THR A 288 -14.32 26.06 -14.16
CA THR A 288 -13.90 24.67 -14.34
C THR A 288 -12.91 24.22 -13.27
N LEU A 289 -12.92 22.93 -12.96
CA LEU A 289 -11.88 22.33 -12.13
C LEU A 289 -10.60 22.22 -12.95
N TRP A 290 -9.79 23.24 -12.88
CA TRP A 290 -8.57 23.41 -13.67
C TRP A 290 -7.42 23.88 -12.78
N PHE A 291 -6.21 23.38 -13.07
CA PHE A 291 -4.97 23.76 -12.41
C PHE A 291 -3.87 23.98 -13.44
N ASP A 292 -3.06 25.03 -13.27
CA ASP A 292 -1.90 25.29 -14.12
C ASP A 292 -0.93 24.13 -14.12
N ARG A 293 -0.73 23.56 -12.93
CA ARG A 293 0.15 22.42 -12.70
C ARG A 293 -0.46 21.42 -11.75
N ILE A 294 -0.22 20.14 -12.03
CA ILE A 294 -0.53 19.04 -11.12
C ILE A 294 0.72 18.18 -10.95
N LEU A 295 1.09 17.91 -9.70
CA LEU A 295 2.19 17.04 -9.35
C LEU A 295 1.68 15.85 -8.53
N PHE A 296 1.96 14.65 -9.01
CA PHE A 296 1.79 13.42 -8.24
C PHE A 296 3.13 13.00 -7.64
N SER A 297 3.14 12.57 -6.39
CA SER A 297 4.30 11.91 -5.75
C SER A 297 3.79 10.83 -4.81
N ALA A 298 3.70 9.60 -5.32
CA ALA A 298 3.14 8.44 -4.63
C ALA A 298 3.62 7.13 -5.28
N PRO A 299 3.31 5.96 -4.71
CA PRO A 299 3.54 4.67 -5.34
C PRO A 299 2.90 4.59 -6.75
N PRO A 300 3.38 3.69 -7.61
CA PRO A 300 2.96 3.64 -9.02
C PRO A 300 1.46 3.54 -9.25
N GLU A 301 0.77 2.67 -8.52
CA GLU A 301 -0.67 2.43 -8.72
C GLU A 301 -1.50 3.67 -8.38
N GLU A 302 -1.22 4.33 -7.24
CA GLU A 302 -1.89 5.56 -6.83
C GLU A 302 -1.58 6.69 -7.81
N SER A 303 -0.31 6.88 -8.15
CA SER A 303 0.12 7.99 -9.02
C SER A 303 -0.46 7.89 -10.42
N LEU A 304 -0.35 6.72 -11.04
CA LEU A 304 -0.76 6.53 -12.43
C LEU A 304 -2.27 6.38 -12.56
N GLY A 305 -2.89 5.59 -11.70
CA GLY A 305 -4.33 5.35 -11.76
C GLY A 305 -5.16 6.58 -11.42
N ILE A 306 -4.76 7.35 -10.38
CA ILE A 306 -5.47 8.60 -10.05
C ILE A 306 -5.18 9.68 -11.09
N ALA A 307 -3.97 9.75 -11.68
CA ALA A 307 -3.67 10.70 -12.74
C ALA A 307 -4.51 10.44 -14.01
N GLU A 308 -4.71 9.16 -14.38
CA GLU A 308 -5.58 8.79 -15.48
C GLU A 308 -7.03 9.20 -15.20
N ALA A 309 -7.57 8.87 -14.01
CA ALA A 309 -8.92 9.25 -13.62
C ALA A 309 -9.11 10.77 -13.55
N LEU A 310 -8.12 11.50 -13.02
CA LEU A 310 -8.17 12.95 -12.93
C LEU A 310 -8.30 13.58 -14.31
N ARG A 311 -7.46 13.21 -15.25
CA ARG A 311 -7.49 13.77 -16.61
C ARG A 311 -8.72 13.32 -17.41
N GLY A 312 -9.14 12.09 -17.23
CA GLY A 312 -10.27 11.54 -17.98
C GLY A 312 -11.63 12.01 -17.49
N GLU A 313 -11.76 12.27 -16.17
CA GLU A 313 -13.07 12.42 -15.57
C GLU A 313 -13.24 13.71 -14.74
N TRP A 314 -12.17 14.28 -14.15
CA TRP A 314 -12.35 15.26 -13.07
C TRP A 314 -11.84 16.65 -13.36
N ALA A 315 -10.61 16.80 -13.84
CA ALA A 315 -9.96 18.09 -13.94
C ALA A 315 -9.07 18.23 -15.17
N ASP A 316 -8.98 19.46 -15.68
CA ASP A 316 -8.05 19.82 -16.76
C ASP A 316 -6.78 20.43 -16.17
N THR A 317 -5.65 20.19 -16.85
CA THR A 317 -4.36 20.81 -16.55
C THR A 317 -3.49 20.91 -17.79
N GLU A 318 -2.66 21.96 -17.85
CA GLU A 318 -1.64 22.10 -18.90
C GLU A 318 -0.41 21.23 -18.62
N ASN A 319 -0.02 21.13 -17.33
CA ASN A 319 1.22 20.48 -16.92
C ASN A 319 0.95 19.42 -15.84
N LEU A 320 1.11 18.16 -16.20
CA LEU A 320 1.01 17.04 -15.27
C LEU A 320 2.36 16.34 -15.17
N THR A 321 2.89 16.25 -13.96
CA THR A 321 4.14 15.55 -13.64
C THR A 321 3.87 14.46 -12.63
N VAL A 322 4.48 13.30 -12.82
CA VAL A 322 4.35 12.14 -11.91
C VAL A 322 5.72 11.72 -11.42
N HIS A 323 5.95 11.85 -10.12
CA HIS A 323 7.10 11.27 -9.42
C HIS A 323 6.71 9.89 -8.90
N LEU A 324 7.25 8.82 -9.47
CA LEU A 324 6.98 7.46 -9.04
C LEU A 324 7.87 7.08 -7.86
N GLN A 325 7.24 6.72 -6.75
CA GLN A 325 7.92 6.20 -5.55
C GLN A 325 8.06 4.68 -5.66
N ALA A 326 8.96 4.22 -6.51
CA ALA A 326 9.25 2.79 -6.73
C ALA A 326 10.75 2.54 -6.86
N ASP A 327 11.21 1.38 -6.38
CA ASP A 327 12.61 0.96 -6.51
C ASP A 327 12.97 0.69 -7.98
N THR A 328 12.04 0.11 -8.73
CA THR A 328 12.17 -0.15 -10.17
C THR A 328 10.81 0.09 -10.83
N CYS A 329 10.78 0.92 -11.86
CA CYS A 329 9.59 1.06 -12.69
C CYS A 329 9.79 0.26 -13.97
N SER A 330 9.13 -0.90 -14.09
CA SER A 330 9.23 -1.77 -15.27
C SER A 330 8.42 -1.26 -16.48
N LYS A 331 7.56 -0.27 -16.29
CA LYS A 331 6.77 0.35 -17.36
C LYS A 331 6.61 1.84 -17.06
N THR A 332 7.33 2.67 -17.80
CA THR A 332 6.95 4.07 -17.95
C THR A 332 5.70 4.09 -18.82
N PRO A 333 4.52 4.49 -18.33
CA PRO A 333 3.37 4.58 -19.20
C PRO A 333 3.68 5.62 -20.28
N ALA A 334 3.55 5.25 -21.53
CA ALA A 334 3.59 6.18 -22.64
C ALA A 334 2.30 7.03 -22.62
N VAL A 335 2.31 8.07 -21.82
CA VAL A 335 1.27 9.10 -21.86
C VAL A 335 1.90 10.33 -22.47
N ASP A 336 1.56 10.66 -23.68
CA ASP A 336 2.19 11.68 -24.53
C ASP A 336 2.30 13.10 -23.92
N THR A 337 1.71 13.34 -22.76
CA THR A 337 1.68 14.63 -22.07
C THR A 337 1.99 14.53 -20.57
N VAL A 338 2.40 13.36 -20.07
CA VAL A 338 2.71 13.15 -18.66
C VAL A 338 4.21 12.89 -18.52
N ARG A 339 4.88 13.76 -17.79
CA ARG A 339 6.27 13.54 -17.43
C ARG A 339 6.33 12.59 -16.23
N VAL A 340 6.91 11.42 -16.42
CA VAL A 340 7.13 10.41 -15.37
C VAL A 340 8.59 10.42 -14.96
N VAL A 341 8.84 10.50 -13.65
CA VAL A 341 10.17 10.61 -13.07
C VAL A 341 10.31 9.59 -11.94
N GLY A 342 11.37 8.79 -11.97
CA GLY A 342 11.70 7.86 -10.89
C GLY A 342 12.21 8.60 -9.65
N ILE A 343 11.98 8.05 -8.47
CA ILE A 343 12.30 8.66 -7.17
C ILE A 343 13.78 9.02 -6.98
N ASN A 344 14.68 8.38 -7.71
CA ASN A 344 16.12 8.62 -7.65
C ASN A 344 16.60 9.64 -8.71
N ASP A 345 15.69 10.22 -9.50
CA ASP A 345 16.04 11.17 -10.54
C ASP A 345 16.36 12.54 -9.93
N ILE A 346 17.52 13.08 -10.29
CA ILE A 346 17.99 14.40 -9.82
C ILE A 346 17.02 15.52 -10.23
N SER A 347 16.26 15.32 -11.33
CA SER A 347 15.30 16.30 -11.83
C SER A 347 14.12 16.58 -10.87
N ILE A 348 13.86 15.70 -9.90
CA ILE A 348 12.83 15.93 -8.88
C ILE A 348 13.12 17.23 -8.08
N ALA A 349 14.36 17.45 -7.67
CA ALA A 349 14.73 18.66 -6.96
C ALA A 349 14.49 19.92 -7.80
N GLU A 350 14.73 19.84 -9.11
CA GLU A 350 14.46 20.92 -10.05
C GLU A 350 12.96 21.21 -10.21
N ASP A 351 12.12 20.17 -10.19
CA ASP A 351 10.66 20.34 -10.26
C ASP A 351 10.13 21.13 -9.06
N TYR A 352 10.61 20.81 -7.84
CA TYR A 352 10.25 21.58 -6.65
C TYR A 352 10.78 23.01 -6.66
N LYS A 353 12.02 23.23 -7.13
CA LYS A 353 12.58 24.58 -7.26
C LYS A 353 11.77 25.45 -8.23
N LYS A 354 11.33 24.87 -9.35
CA LYS A 354 10.53 25.54 -10.39
C LYS A 354 9.04 25.61 -10.05
N TRP A 355 8.62 24.99 -8.94
CA TRP A 355 7.22 25.03 -8.51
C TRP A 355 6.81 26.46 -8.14
N ASP A 356 5.72 26.92 -8.70
CA ASP A 356 5.16 28.28 -8.50
C ASP A 356 3.66 28.27 -8.17
N GLY A 357 3.08 27.06 -7.95
CA GLY A 357 1.69 26.86 -7.56
C GLY A 357 1.05 25.70 -8.30
N GLY A 358 -0.12 25.30 -7.82
CA GLY A 358 -0.90 24.21 -8.39
C GLY A 358 -1.33 23.17 -7.36
N LEU A 359 -1.84 22.03 -7.86
CA LEU A 359 -2.29 20.91 -7.04
C LEU A 359 -1.18 19.88 -6.87
N ILE A 360 -0.91 19.47 -5.62
CA ILE A 360 -0.04 18.35 -5.32
C ILE A 360 -0.86 17.19 -4.74
N LEU A 361 -0.72 16.00 -5.34
CA LEU A 361 -1.29 14.75 -4.84
C LEU A 361 -0.14 13.86 -4.36
N SER A 362 0.03 13.78 -3.04
CA SER A 362 1.23 13.20 -2.45
C SER A 362 1.02 12.77 -0.99
N SER A 363 2.13 12.67 -0.27
CA SER A 363 2.19 12.57 1.20
C SER A 363 2.48 13.94 1.84
N SER A 364 2.43 14.02 3.17
CA SER A 364 2.85 15.22 3.91
C SER A 364 4.34 15.54 3.79
N HIS A 365 5.19 14.60 3.41
CA HIS A 365 6.61 14.91 3.17
C HIS A 365 6.80 15.92 2.02
N GLU A 366 6.02 15.77 0.96
CA GLU A 366 6.12 16.63 -0.21
C GLU A 366 5.51 18.01 0.06
N THR A 367 4.40 18.05 0.80
CA THR A 367 3.80 19.33 1.20
C THR A 367 4.70 20.10 2.17
N GLU A 368 5.32 19.41 3.14
CA GLU A 368 6.32 20.00 4.04
C GLU A 368 7.53 20.54 3.31
N ARG A 369 7.99 19.86 2.26
CA ARG A 369 9.07 20.36 1.40
C ARG A 369 8.70 21.70 0.75
N LEU A 370 7.52 21.78 0.14
CA LEU A 370 7.03 23.00 -0.48
C LEU A 370 6.85 24.13 0.53
N LEU A 371 6.36 23.82 1.75
CA LEU A 371 6.27 24.79 2.84
C LEU A 371 7.63 25.35 3.23
N ARG A 372 8.65 24.52 3.41
CA ARG A 372 10.02 24.96 3.73
C ARG A 372 10.66 25.80 2.63
N MET A 373 10.28 25.53 1.39
CA MET A 373 10.72 26.33 0.23
C MET A 373 9.89 27.61 0.03
N ASN A 374 8.90 27.85 0.91
CA ASN A 374 7.94 28.96 0.80
C ASN A 374 7.23 29.01 -0.55
N LYS A 375 6.82 27.82 -1.05
CA LYS A 375 6.11 27.65 -2.33
C LYS A 375 4.61 27.57 -2.11
N PRO A 376 3.77 28.24 -2.92
CA PRO A 376 2.32 28.12 -2.84
C PRO A 376 1.85 26.76 -3.40
N PHE A 377 0.87 26.14 -2.78
CA PHE A 377 0.23 24.91 -3.26
C PHE A 377 -1.15 24.69 -2.64
N VAL A 378 -1.94 23.84 -3.27
CA VAL A 378 -3.07 23.15 -2.68
C VAL A 378 -2.79 21.65 -2.73
N SER A 379 -3.24 20.88 -1.73
CA SER A 379 -2.86 19.48 -1.59
C SER A 379 -4.05 18.55 -1.44
N CYS A 380 -3.85 17.32 -1.91
CA CYS A 380 -4.68 16.18 -1.63
C CYS A 380 -3.78 14.99 -1.28
N HIS A 381 -3.86 14.48 -0.05
CA HIS A 381 -3.06 13.32 0.32
C HIS A 381 -3.65 12.04 -0.28
N ILE A 382 -2.81 11.30 -1.00
CA ILE A 382 -3.13 10.02 -1.64
C ILE A 382 -2.21 8.88 -1.18
N THR A 383 -1.16 9.20 -0.42
CA THR A 383 -0.23 8.22 0.17
C THR A 383 0.28 8.68 1.53
N ARG A 384 0.86 7.76 2.29
CA ARG A 384 1.47 8.05 3.60
C ARG A 384 2.92 8.52 3.45
N PRO A 385 3.48 9.22 4.46
CA PRO A 385 2.84 9.62 5.72
C PRO A 385 1.92 10.84 5.56
N VAL A 386 0.91 10.93 6.45
CA VAL A 386 0.01 12.08 6.56
C VAL A 386 0.05 12.61 7.99
N TYR A 387 0.44 13.88 8.16
CA TYR A 387 0.63 14.52 9.47
C TYR A 387 -0.34 15.67 9.74
N ASP A 388 -0.96 16.18 8.71
CA ASP A 388 -1.80 17.39 8.69
C ASP A 388 -3.27 17.10 8.33
N GLU A 389 -3.64 15.83 8.24
CA GLU A 389 -5.02 15.39 8.01
C GLU A 389 -5.33 14.13 8.83
N ILE A 390 -6.52 14.07 9.41
CA ILE A 390 -7.03 12.90 10.12
C ILE A 390 -7.99 12.13 9.21
N ALA A 391 -7.75 10.83 9.05
CA ALA A 391 -8.58 9.93 8.26
C ALA A 391 -9.32 8.94 9.19
N VAL A 392 -10.51 9.33 9.66
CA VAL A 392 -11.35 8.49 10.55
C VAL A 392 -12.41 7.72 9.76
N SER A 393 -12.91 8.29 8.66
CA SER A 393 -13.97 7.66 7.86
C SER A 393 -13.45 6.49 7.03
N ASP A 394 -14.30 5.49 6.80
CA ASP A 394 -14.05 4.34 5.92
C ASP A 394 -14.24 4.66 4.43
N LEU A 395 -13.94 5.89 4.01
CA LEU A 395 -13.97 6.29 2.61
C LEU A 395 -12.71 5.79 1.89
N PRO A 396 -12.85 5.02 0.82
CA PRO A 396 -11.72 4.50 0.05
C PRO A 396 -11.10 5.56 -0.87
N LEU A 397 -9.91 5.27 -1.42
CA LEU A 397 -9.35 6.01 -2.55
C LEU A 397 -9.77 5.42 -3.90
N CYS A 398 -10.02 4.11 -3.96
CA CYS A 398 -10.39 3.40 -5.17
C CYS A 398 -11.88 3.07 -5.25
N GLY A 399 -12.33 2.57 -6.40
CA GLY A 399 -13.70 2.17 -6.64
C GLY A 399 -14.65 3.35 -6.85
N ILE A 400 -15.95 3.05 -6.84
CA ILE A 400 -17.02 4.02 -7.06
C ILE A 400 -17.04 5.08 -5.96
N ARG A 401 -16.95 4.64 -4.70
CA ARG A 401 -16.94 5.54 -3.53
C ARG A 401 -15.66 6.37 -3.46
N GLY A 402 -14.53 5.78 -3.87
CA GLY A 402 -13.25 6.47 -3.95
C GLY A 402 -13.24 7.56 -5.02
N ALA A 403 -13.88 7.33 -6.15
CA ALA A 403 -14.02 8.33 -7.20
C ALA A 403 -14.79 9.58 -6.71
N GLU A 404 -15.90 9.39 -5.98
CA GLU A 404 -16.65 10.51 -5.38
C GLU A 404 -15.81 11.25 -4.32
N TYR A 405 -15.13 10.50 -3.46
CA TYR A 405 -14.31 11.06 -2.40
C TYR A 405 -13.13 11.88 -2.93
N LEU A 406 -12.39 11.36 -3.93
CA LEU A 406 -11.27 12.08 -4.54
C LEU A 406 -11.73 13.33 -5.29
N TYR A 407 -12.84 13.24 -6.03
CA TYR A 407 -13.44 14.39 -6.69
C TYR A 407 -13.80 15.50 -5.71
N GLU A 408 -14.46 15.16 -4.59
CA GLU A 408 -14.77 16.10 -3.51
C GLU A 408 -13.51 16.73 -2.91
N LYS A 409 -12.49 15.92 -2.60
CA LYS A 409 -11.21 16.42 -2.04
C LYS A 409 -10.52 17.41 -2.98
N ILE A 410 -10.46 17.11 -4.27
CA ILE A 410 -9.82 17.97 -5.26
C ILE A 410 -10.57 19.31 -5.38
N TRP A 411 -11.90 19.30 -5.39
CA TRP A 411 -12.69 20.53 -5.33
C TRP A 411 -12.43 21.33 -4.06
N ASN A 412 -12.45 20.68 -2.90
CA ASN A 412 -12.18 21.33 -1.62
C ASN A 412 -10.78 21.94 -1.56
N ALA A 413 -9.77 21.27 -2.14
CA ALA A 413 -8.42 21.82 -2.28
C ALA A 413 -8.42 23.10 -3.13
N LYS A 414 -9.10 23.11 -4.29
CA LYS A 414 -9.22 24.30 -5.14
C LYS A 414 -9.90 25.46 -4.42
N LEU A 415 -11.02 25.21 -3.76
CA LEU A 415 -11.77 26.26 -3.02
C LEU A 415 -10.93 26.85 -1.88
N SER A 416 -10.21 26.01 -1.13
CA SER A 416 -9.32 26.46 -0.07
C SER A 416 -8.19 27.34 -0.60
N GLY A 417 -7.66 27.06 -1.78
CA GLY A 417 -6.66 27.89 -2.46
C GLY A 417 -7.19 29.28 -2.81
N HIS A 418 -8.40 29.37 -3.34
CA HIS A 418 -9.03 30.68 -3.65
C HIS A 418 -9.22 31.56 -2.41
N ILE A 419 -9.66 30.98 -1.29
CA ILE A 419 -9.86 31.73 -0.05
C ILE A 419 -8.52 32.24 0.51
N ARG A 420 -7.44 31.49 0.38
CA ARG A 420 -6.12 31.91 0.83
C ARG A 420 -5.58 33.08 0.00
N MET A 421 -5.73 33.01 -1.33
CA MET A 421 -5.28 34.09 -2.23
C MET A 421 -6.11 35.39 -2.07
N ALA A 422 -7.39 35.30 -1.69
CA ALA A 422 -8.23 36.47 -1.44
C ALA A 422 -7.89 37.22 -0.13
N LYS A 423 -7.03 36.64 0.73
CA LYS A 423 -6.58 37.24 2.00
C LYS A 423 -5.18 37.84 1.95
N THR A 424 -4.46 37.66 0.85
CA THR A 424 -3.16 38.29 0.56
C THR A 424 -3.35 39.45 -0.38
#